data_ae6aa81998ba69337620aafdeef67829
#
_entry.id   ae6aa81998ba69337620aafdeef67829
#
_cell.length_a   1.000
_cell.length_b   1.000
_cell.length_c   1.000
_cell.angle_alpha   90.00
_cell.angle_beta   90.00
_cell.angle_gamma   90.00
#
_symmetry.space_group_name_H-M   'P 1'
#
loop_
_entity.id
_entity.type
_entity.pdbx_description
1 polymer ?
#
loop_
_entity_poly.entity_id
_entity_poly.type
_entity_poly.pdbx_seq_one_letter_code
_entity_poly.pdbx_strand_id
1 'polypeptide(L)'
;AIGTLYDHSKLDSMLSVKSYNGNAYLFMLDNDGNITYTNQKEDKFFRNYFLLKHLKGDQAITEEEADSLQKKLDGREQGVELVESDKPYYLGYCPIENNNTMLICIVEKSVVDNVLRDYQKTIVFETILMAGFILLLFAGLFYSISRRSLAEQKAEYEKRNNEIQTQAMKDMEESNKKLKKA
;
A
#
# COMPACT_ATOMS: atom_id res chain seq x y z
N ALA A 1 35.79 -33.11 -4.05
CA ALA A 1 34.96 -31.96 -3.63
C ALA A 1 34.90 -30.98 -4.81
N ILE A 2 33.75 -30.87 -5.47
CA ILE A 2 33.51 -29.85 -6.52
C ILE A 2 32.98 -28.66 -5.77
N GLY A 3 33.84 -27.71 -5.45
CA GLY A 3 33.45 -26.43 -4.92
C GLY A 3 32.84 -25.59 -6.06
N THR A 4 31.59 -25.32 -6.03
CA THR A 4 30.99 -24.29 -6.89
C THR A 4 31.47 -22.92 -6.40
N LEU A 5 32.39 -22.32 -7.16
CA LEU A 5 32.76 -20.92 -6.97
C LEU A 5 31.53 -20.07 -7.36
N TYR A 6 30.82 -19.56 -6.37
CA TYR A 6 29.85 -18.52 -6.62
C TYR A 6 30.57 -17.18 -6.87
N ASP A 7 30.26 -16.55 -7.99
CA ASP A 7 30.75 -15.21 -8.28
C ASP A 7 30.11 -14.23 -7.28
N HIS A 8 30.92 -13.73 -6.34
CA HIS A 8 30.48 -12.78 -5.32
C HIS A 8 29.79 -11.55 -5.91
N SER A 9 30.20 -11.11 -7.12
CA SER A 9 29.58 -9.96 -7.79
C SER A 9 28.13 -10.26 -8.22
N LYS A 10 27.86 -11.49 -8.55
CA LYS A 10 26.53 -11.97 -8.95
C LYS A 10 25.63 -12.13 -7.72
N LEU A 11 26.16 -12.64 -6.61
CA LEU A 11 25.46 -12.65 -5.31
C LEU A 11 25.18 -11.25 -4.82
N ASP A 12 26.12 -10.31 -4.89
CA ASP A 12 25.94 -8.92 -4.55
C ASP A 12 24.81 -8.26 -5.38
N SER A 13 24.70 -8.60 -6.66
CA SER A 13 23.63 -8.05 -7.51
C SER A 13 22.26 -8.65 -7.22
N MET A 14 22.20 -9.93 -6.87
CA MET A 14 20.95 -10.64 -6.54
C MET A 14 20.46 -10.33 -5.13
N LEU A 15 21.38 -10.15 -4.19
CA LEU A 15 21.11 -9.87 -2.78
C LEU A 15 21.25 -8.38 -2.44
N SER A 16 21.55 -7.50 -3.44
CA SER A 16 21.50 -6.05 -3.25
C SER A 16 20.05 -5.64 -3.04
N VAL A 17 19.59 -5.73 -1.80
CA VAL A 17 18.25 -5.33 -1.41
C VAL A 17 18.16 -3.82 -1.48
N LYS A 18 17.63 -3.32 -2.59
CA LYS A 18 17.19 -1.91 -2.71
C LYS A 18 15.95 -1.65 -1.85
N SER A 19 15.36 -2.71 -1.28
CA SER A 19 14.27 -2.65 -0.33
C SER A 19 14.72 -1.86 0.90
N TYR A 20 13.83 -1.09 1.47
CA TYR A 20 14.09 -0.24 2.62
C TYR A 20 15.24 0.75 2.43
N ASN A 21 15.47 1.25 1.19
CA ASN A 21 16.53 2.23 0.87
C ASN A 21 17.95 1.76 1.27
N GLY A 22 18.22 0.46 1.24
CA GLY A 22 19.50 -0.11 1.60
C GLY A 22 19.73 -0.30 3.11
N ASN A 23 18.70 -0.12 3.93
CA ASN A 23 18.78 -0.28 5.40
C ASN A 23 18.41 -1.71 5.86
N ALA A 24 18.45 -2.70 4.96
CA ALA A 24 18.29 -4.10 5.28
C ALA A 24 19.65 -4.79 5.31
N TYR A 25 19.92 -5.51 6.40
CA TYR A 25 21.12 -6.32 6.58
C TYR A 25 20.80 -7.75 6.19
N LEU A 26 21.54 -8.31 5.23
CA LEU A 26 21.38 -9.67 4.78
C LEU A 26 22.59 -10.51 5.15
N PHE A 27 22.32 -11.69 5.67
CA PHE A 27 23.32 -12.69 6.05
C PHE A 27 22.94 -14.05 5.48
N MET A 28 23.92 -14.81 5.04
CA MET A 28 23.77 -16.24 4.75
C MET A 28 24.56 -17.01 5.79
N LEU A 29 23.90 -17.97 6.43
CA LEU A 29 24.50 -18.86 7.42
C LEU A 29 24.65 -20.25 6.85
N ASP A 30 25.77 -20.92 7.15
CA ASP A 30 25.95 -22.35 6.92
C ASP A 30 25.23 -23.18 8.01
N ASN A 31 25.36 -24.53 7.94
CA ASN A 31 24.77 -25.42 8.94
C ASN A 31 25.32 -25.23 10.35
N ASP A 32 26.50 -24.72 10.46
CA ASP A 32 27.17 -24.49 11.74
C ASP A 32 26.85 -23.08 12.29
N GLY A 33 26.02 -22.31 11.56
CA GLY A 33 25.64 -20.95 11.90
C GLY A 33 26.70 -19.89 11.60
N ASN A 34 27.74 -20.23 10.82
CA ASN A 34 28.76 -19.26 10.43
C ASN A 34 28.23 -18.41 9.28
N ILE A 35 28.60 -17.13 9.30
CA ILE A 35 28.24 -16.19 8.22
C ILE A 35 29.11 -16.48 7.01
N THR A 36 28.49 -16.99 5.95
CA THR A 36 29.14 -17.28 4.67
C THR A 36 29.06 -16.09 3.69
N TYR A 37 28.04 -15.25 3.84
CA TYR A 37 27.86 -14.05 3.05
C TYR A 37 27.15 -12.94 3.86
N THR A 38 27.50 -11.68 3.58
CA THR A 38 26.79 -10.50 4.07
C THR A 38 26.87 -9.39 3.03
N ASN A 39 25.79 -8.61 2.89
CA ASN A 39 25.77 -7.42 2.04
C ASN A 39 26.47 -6.19 2.68
N GLN A 40 26.87 -6.29 3.94
CA GLN A 40 27.59 -5.24 4.66
C GLN A 40 29.10 -5.35 4.41
N LYS A 41 29.65 -4.39 3.67
CA LYS A 41 31.08 -4.36 3.30
C LYS A 41 32.00 -3.85 4.40
N GLU A 42 31.52 -3.08 5.32
CA GLU A 42 32.36 -2.31 6.26
C GLU A 42 32.11 -2.59 7.75
N ASP A 43 31.04 -3.30 8.09
CA ASP A 43 30.77 -3.52 9.51
C ASP A 43 31.65 -4.65 10.07
N LYS A 44 32.67 -4.24 10.82
CA LYS A 44 33.57 -5.14 11.56
C LYS A 44 32.81 -6.01 12.59
N PHE A 45 31.56 -5.65 12.84
CA PHE A 45 30.71 -6.18 13.88
C PHE A 45 30.29 -7.62 13.64
N PHE A 46 30.02 -8.00 12.37
CA PHE A 46 29.45 -9.31 12.05
C PHE A 46 30.42 -10.32 11.41
N ARG A 47 31.64 -9.95 11.17
CA ARG A 47 32.57 -10.76 10.34
C ARG A 47 33.02 -12.09 10.93
N ASN A 48 32.90 -12.34 12.25
CA ASN A 48 33.55 -13.49 12.91
C ASN A 48 32.72 -14.15 14.03
N TYR A 49 31.40 -13.93 14.08
CA TYR A 49 30.59 -14.47 15.17
C TYR A 49 29.34 -15.16 14.62
N PHE A 50 28.92 -16.22 15.31
CA PHE A 50 27.57 -16.73 15.16
C PHE A 50 26.59 -15.58 15.40
N LEU A 51 25.68 -15.35 14.44
CA LEU A 51 24.70 -14.26 14.53
C LEU A 51 23.99 -14.22 15.89
N LEU A 52 23.56 -15.39 16.37
CA LEU A 52 22.86 -15.52 17.65
C LEU A 52 23.75 -15.20 18.84
N LYS A 53 25.02 -15.62 18.82
CA LYS A 53 25.97 -15.32 19.89
C LYS A 53 26.22 -13.81 19.97
N HIS A 54 26.23 -13.13 18.85
CA HIS A 54 26.40 -11.70 18.76
C HIS A 54 25.17 -10.96 19.28
N LEU A 55 23.97 -11.33 18.82
CA LEU A 55 22.72 -10.78 19.30
C LEU A 55 22.56 -10.96 20.83
N LYS A 56 22.95 -12.13 21.35
CA LYS A 56 22.97 -12.42 22.78
C LYS A 56 24.05 -11.63 23.53
N GLY A 57 25.22 -11.46 22.92
CA GLY A 57 26.35 -10.71 23.52
C GLY A 57 26.05 -9.23 23.73
N ASP A 58 25.28 -8.63 22.82
CA ASP A 58 24.85 -7.24 22.91
C ASP A 58 23.58 -7.04 23.74
N GLN A 59 23.09 -8.08 24.38
CA GLN A 59 21.82 -8.07 25.14
C GLN A 59 20.61 -7.66 24.27
N ALA A 60 20.75 -7.79 22.96
CA ALA A 60 19.68 -7.44 22.01
C ALA A 60 18.51 -8.41 22.08
N ILE A 61 18.76 -9.66 22.53
CA ILE A 61 17.73 -10.68 22.75
C ILE A 61 17.97 -11.39 24.09
N THR A 62 16.89 -11.88 24.68
CA THR A 62 16.97 -12.72 25.87
C THR A 62 17.51 -14.11 25.56
N GLU A 63 17.95 -14.86 26.58
CA GLU A 63 18.37 -16.26 26.39
C GLU A 63 17.27 -17.13 25.81
N GLU A 64 16.03 -16.96 26.29
CA GLU A 64 14.88 -17.72 25.81
C GLU A 64 14.56 -17.43 24.35
N GLU A 65 14.63 -16.17 23.94
CA GLU A 65 14.45 -15.76 22.54
C GLU A 65 15.55 -16.33 21.64
N ALA A 66 16.82 -16.28 22.11
CA ALA A 66 17.94 -16.84 21.36
C ALA A 66 17.80 -18.36 21.19
N ASP A 67 17.41 -19.09 22.22
CA ASP A 67 17.20 -20.53 22.18
C ASP A 67 16.00 -20.90 21.30
N SER A 68 14.92 -20.12 21.34
CA SER A 68 13.76 -20.28 20.46
C SER A 68 14.15 -20.07 19.00
N LEU A 69 14.89 -19.02 18.70
CA LEU A 69 15.36 -18.71 17.37
C LEU A 69 16.33 -19.78 16.84
N GLN A 70 17.25 -20.25 17.71
CA GLN A 70 18.16 -21.34 17.33
C GLN A 70 17.40 -22.60 16.94
N LYS A 71 16.38 -23.00 17.70
CA LYS A 71 15.56 -24.17 17.37
C LYS A 71 14.87 -24.04 16.01
N LYS A 72 14.37 -22.83 15.68
CA LYS A 72 13.74 -22.56 14.39
C LYS A 72 14.74 -22.58 13.23
N LEU A 73 15.94 -22.06 13.46
CA LEU A 73 17.02 -22.12 12.47
C LEU A 73 17.47 -23.57 12.25
N ASP A 74 17.63 -24.35 13.32
CA ASP A 74 17.97 -25.78 13.25
C ASP A 74 16.86 -26.60 12.59
N GLY A 75 15.59 -26.24 12.85
CA GLY A 75 14.40 -26.82 12.21
C GLY A 75 14.21 -26.39 10.76
N ARG A 76 15.03 -25.46 10.27
CA ARG A 76 14.91 -24.88 8.92
C ARG A 76 13.52 -24.29 8.65
N GLU A 77 12.95 -23.68 9.65
CA GLU A 77 11.70 -22.97 9.52
C GLU A 77 11.91 -21.64 8.78
N GLN A 78 10.83 -21.12 8.24
CA GLN A 78 10.80 -19.75 7.69
C GLN A 78 9.88 -18.89 8.52
N GLY A 79 10.25 -17.62 8.69
CA GLY A 79 9.43 -16.71 9.47
C GLY A 79 10.00 -15.30 9.57
N VAL A 80 9.27 -14.48 10.30
CA VAL A 80 9.68 -13.12 10.68
C VAL A 80 9.33 -12.93 12.15
N GLU A 81 10.28 -12.43 12.91
CA GLU A 81 10.11 -12.12 14.33
C GLU A 81 10.47 -10.67 14.60
N LEU A 82 9.76 -10.08 15.55
CA LEU A 82 10.13 -8.78 16.11
C LEU A 82 11.00 -9.04 17.32
N VAL A 83 12.24 -8.57 17.28
CA VAL A 83 13.15 -8.59 18.39
C VAL A 83 13.04 -7.25 19.12
N GLU A 84 12.62 -7.29 20.38
CA GLU A 84 12.50 -6.11 21.22
C GLU A 84 13.84 -5.83 21.91
N SER A 85 14.43 -4.69 21.61
CA SER A 85 15.69 -4.20 22.18
C SER A 85 15.63 -2.68 22.26
N ASP A 86 16.69 -2.04 22.72
CA ASP A 86 16.81 -0.57 22.67
C ASP A 86 16.55 0.01 21.28
N LYS A 87 16.91 -0.76 20.24
CA LYS A 87 16.58 -0.50 18.85
C LYS A 87 15.85 -1.73 18.28
N PRO A 88 14.52 -1.78 18.38
CA PRO A 88 13.76 -2.93 17.94
C PRO A 88 13.93 -3.14 16.42
N TYR A 89 14.02 -4.42 16.00
CA TYR A 89 14.20 -4.79 14.61
C TYR A 89 13.39 -6.03 14.25
N TYR A 90 13.05 -6.13 12.97
CA TYR A 90 12.48 -7.35 12.40
C TYR A 90 13.60 -8.26 11.93
N LEU A 91 13.52 -9.53 12.31
CA LEU A 91 14.41 -10.59 11.88
C LEU A 91 13.62 -11.57 11.05
N GLY A 92 13.90 -11.58 9.73
CA GLY A 92 13.35 -12.55 8.79
C GLY A 92 14.36 -13.68 8.57
N TYR A 93 13.89 -14.91 8.49
CA TYR A 93 14.73 -16.08 8.21
C TYR A 93 14.02 -17.03 7.24
N CYS A 94 14.81 -17.57 6.31
CA CYS A 94 14.31 -18.46 5.27
C CYS A 94 15.40 -19.46 4.85
N PRO A 95 15.11 -20.77 4.80
CA PRO A 95 16.05 -21.76 4.27
C PRO A 95 16.17 -21.61 2.74
N ILE A 96 17.39 -21.73 2.23
CA ILE A 96 17.63 -21.79 0.80
C ILE A 96 17.55 -23.25 0.36
N GLU A 97 16.62 -23.56 -0.55
CA GLU A 97 16.47 -24.89 -1.12
C GLU A 97 17.77 -25.31 -1.85
N ASN A 98 18.12 -26.57 -1.73
CA ASN A 98 19.31 -27.20 -2.34
C ASN A 98 20.67 -26.77 -1.77
N ASN A 99 20.73 -25.82 -0.86
CA ASN A 99 21.95 -25.50 -0.11
C ASN A 99 21.60 -25.54 1.37
N ASN A 100 22.42 -26.20 2.15
CA ASN A 100 22.27 -26.21 3.61
C ASN A 100 22.54 -24.83 4.23
N THR A 101 21.92 -23.80 3.70
CA THR A 101 22.16 -22.40 4.01
C THR A 101 20.85 -21.74 4.44
N MET A 102 20.92 -20.89 5.45
CA MET A 102 19.82 -20.02 5.87
C MET A 102 20.09 -18.60 5.40
N LEU A 103 19.08 -17.96 4.84
CA LEU A 103 19.09 -16.52 4.57
C LEU A 103 18.45 -15.80 5.75
N ILE A 104 19.14 -14.84 6.30
CA ILE A 104 18.67 -13.99 7.39
C ILE A 104 18.63 -12.55 6.92
N CYS A 105 17.54 -11.86 7.21
CA CYS A 105 17.34 -10.45 6.93
C CYS A 105 17.02 -9.72 8.24
N ILE A 106 17.76 -8.67 8.54
CA ILE A 106 17.50 -7.81 9.70
C ILE A 106 17.18 -6.41 9.19
N VAL A 107 16.06 -5.86 9.67
CA VAL A 107 15.62 -4.50 9.33
C VAL A 107 15.18 -3.79 10.60
N GLU A 108 15.72 -2.62 10.85
CA GLU A 108 15.31 -1.81 11.99
C GLU A 108 13.81 -1.45 11.88
N LYS A 109 13.07 -1.61 12.98
CA LYS A 109 11.62 -1.36 13.01
C LYS A 109 11.29 0.06 12.57
N SER A 110 12.08 1.05 13.00
CA SER A 110 11.89 2.44 12.61
C SER A 110 11.91 2.66 11.09
N VAL A 111 12.73 1.91 10.36
CA VAL A 111 12.82 1.96 8.90
C VAL A 111 11.55 1.40 8.28
N VAL A 112 11.06 0.25 8.78
CA VAL A 112 9.82 -0.37 8.31
C VAL A 112 8.63 0.54 8.59
N ASP A 113 8.53 1.07 9.81
CA ASP A 113 7.44 1.96 10.22
C ASP A 113 7.42 3.26 9.39
N ASN A 114 8.59 3.79 9.01
CA ASN A 114 8.68 4.95 8.12
C ASN A 114 8.15 4.65 6.72
N VAL A 115 8.56 3.51 6.14
CA VAL A 115 8.07 3.07 4.83
C VAL A 115 6.56 2.85 4.86
N LEU A 116 6.05 2.16 5.89
CA LEU A 116 4.61 1.93 6.05
C LEU A 116 3.84 3.24 6.18
N ARG A 117 4.36 4.20 6.95
CA ARG A 117 3.73 5.51 7.12
C ARG A 117 3.66 6.30 5.80
N ASP A 118 4.68 6.22 4.97
CA ASP A 118 4.68 6.89 3.67
C ASP A 118 3.69 6.24 2.71
N TYR A 119 3.57 4.91 2.72
CA TYR A 119 2.52 4.20 1.99
C TYR A 119 1.12 4.58 2.48
N GLN A 120 0.91 4.64 3.80
CA GLN A 120 -0.38 5.06 4.37
C GLN A 120 -0.77 6.47 3.93
N LYS A 121 0.16 7.43 3.94
CA LYS A 121 -0.10 8.79 3.45
C LYS A 121 -0.52 8.80 1.99
N THR A 122 0.15 8.03 1.15
CA THR A 122 -0.16 7.92 -0.28
C THR A 122 -1.56 7.35 -0.49
N ILE A 123 -1.89 6.24 0.19
CA ILE A 123 -3.23 5.62 0.11
C ILE A 123 -4.33 6.58 0.58
N VAL A 124 -4.11 7.28 1.69
CA VAL A 124 -5.07 8.26 2.21
C VAL A 124 -5.28 9.39 1.20
N PHE A 125 -4.20 9.93 0.63
CA PHE A 125 -4.27 10.97 -0.37
C PHE A 125 -5.04 10.52 -1.62
N GLU A 126 -4.73 9.36 -2.17
CA GLU A 126 -5.43 8.78 -3.32
C GLU A 126 -6.92 8.55 -3.04
N THR A 127 -7.24 8.05 -1.82
CA THR A 127 -8.63 7.84 -1.40
C THR A 127 -9.41 9.14 -1.34
N ILE A 128 -8.84 10.22 -0.78
CA ILE A 128 -9.46 11.54 -0.71
C ILE A 128 -9.67 12.09 -2.13
N LEU A 129 -8.71 11.93 -3.02
CA LEU A 129 -8.79 12.40 -4.40
C LEU A 129 -9.90 11.68 -5.16
N MET A 130 -10.00 10.34 -5.03
CA MET A 130 -11.08 9.54 -5.60
C MET A 130 -12.45 9.95 -5.07
N ALA A 131 -12.58 10.12 -3.75
CA ALA A 131 -13.83 10.56 -3.14
C ALA A 131 -14.25 11.95 -3.66
N GLY A 132 -13.31 12.89 -3.76
CA GLY A 132 -13.54 14.20 -4.34
C GLY A 132 -14.04 14.15 -5.79
N PHE A 133 -13.43 13.29 -6.60
CA PHE A 133 -13.84 13.08 -7.99
C PHE A 133 -15.27 12.52 -8.09
N ILE A 134 -15.62 11.55 -7.26
CA ILE A 134 -16.96 10.97 -7.21
C ILE A 134 -17.99 12.05 -6.82
N LEU A 135 -17.69 12.87 -5.82
CA LEU A 135 -18.58 13.98 -5.41
C LEU A 135 -18.80 14.98 -6.54
N LEU A 136 -17.76 15.32 -7.29
CA LEU A 136 -17.88 16.21 -8.46
C LEU A 136 -18.77 15.61 -9.56
N LEU A 137 -18.66 14.30 -9.82
CA LEU A 137 -19.54 13.62 -10.77
C LEU A 137 -20.99 13.65 -10.30
N PHE A 138 -21.26 13.38 -9.02
CA PHE A 138 -22.62 13.46 -8.49
C PHE A 138 -23.18 14.90 -8.54
N ALA A 139 -22.38 15.90 -8.21
CA ALA A 139 -22.78 17.31 -8.31
C ALA A 139 -23.11 17.68 -9.76
N GLY A 140 -22.31 17.26 -10.71
CA GLY A 140 -22.54 17.47 -12.14
C GLY A 140 -23.83 16.80 -12.65
N LEU A 141 -24.07 15.55 -12.25
CA LEU A 141 -25.30 14.83 -12.56
C LEU A 141 -26.53 15.52 -11.95
N PHE A 142 -26.44 15.88 -10.68
CA PHE A 142 -27.53 16.58 -9.99
C PHE A 142 -27.86 17.94 -10.64
N TYR A 143 -26.83 18.71 -11.00
CA TYR A 143 -26.98 19.95 -11.73
C TYR A 143 -27.64 19.73 -13.10
N SER A 144 -27.25 18.72 -13.85
CA SER A 144 -27.83 18.39 -15.14
C SER A 144 -29.30 18.00 -15.03
N ILE A 145 -29.66 17.16 -14.06
CA ILE A 145 -31.05 16.73 -13.79
C ILE A 145 -31.91 17.94 -13.38
N SER A 146 -31.42 18.76 -12.45
CA SER A 146 -32.12 19.97 -11.99
C SER A 146 -32.39 20.94 -13.14
N ARG A 147 -31.41 21.12 -14.02
CA ARG A 147 -31.56 22.02 -15.18
C ARG A 147 -32.59 21.48 -16.19
N ARG A 148 -32.64 20.16 -16.43
CA ARG A 148 -33.67 19.54 -17.27
C ARG A 148 -35.06 19.69 -16.67
N SER A 149 -35.25 19.41 -15.40
CA SER A 149 -36.52 19.54 -14.70
C SER A 149 -37.04 20.99 -14.75
N LEU A 150 -36.15 21.98 -14.59
CA LEU A 150 -36.51 23.39 -14.69
C LEU A 150 -36.94 23.81 -16.12
N ALA A 151 -36.26 23.24 -17.13
CA ALA A 151 -36.62 23.47 -18.55
C ALA A 151 -37.98 22.84 -18.89
N GLU A 152 -38.28 21.66 -18.43
CA GLU A 152 -39.56 20.97 -18.61
C GLU A 152 -40.70 21.75 -17.94
N GLN A 153 -40.51 22.23 -16.70
CA GLN A 153 -41.50 23.05 -16.02
C GLN A 153 -41.78 24.35 -16.75
N LYS A 154 -40.75 25.01 -17.29
CA LYS A 154 -40.97 26.23 -18.11
C LYS A 154 -41.73 25.94 -19.38
N ALA A 155 -41.39 24.86 -20.10
CA ALA A 155 -42.09 24.48 -21.31
C ALA A 155 -43.56 24.14 -21.06
N GLU A 156 -43.84 23.44 -19.95
CA GLU A 156 -45.22 23.14 -19.55
C GLU A 156 -46.03 24.43 -19.18
N TYR A 157 -45.37 25.37 -18.45
CA TYR A 157 -46.00 26.64 -18.13
C TYR A 157 -46.29 27.46 -19.38
N GLU A 158 -45.38 27.57 -20.33
CA GLU A 158 -45.59 28.26 -21.60
C GLU A 158 -46.71 27.59 -22.43
N LYS A 159 -46.77 26.26 -22.45
CA LYS A 159 -47.85 25.57 -23.13
C LYS A 159 -49.23 25.85 -22.54
N ARG A 160 -49.37 25.83 -21.21
CA ARG A 160 -50.60 26.18 -20.50
C ARG A 160 -51.02 27.64 -20.78
N ASN A 161 -50.04 28.56 -20.76
CA ASN A 161 -50.34 29.96 -21.09
C ASN A 161 -50.86 30.15 -22.51
N ASN A 162 -50.25 29.48 -23.47
CA ASN A 162 -50.70 29.53 -24.86
C ASN A 162 -52.10 28.88 -25.06
N GLU A 163 -52.38 27.80 -24.34
CA GLU A 163 -53.70 27.16 -24.35
C GLU A 163 -54.79 28.13 -23.78
N ILE A 164 -54.50 28.78 -22.67
CA ILE A 164 -55.41 29.79 -22.03
C ILE A 164 -55.63 30.94 -22.99
N GLN A 165 -54.56 31.50 -23.60
CA GLN A 165 -54.70 32.60 -24.55
C GLN A 165 -55.54 32.21 -25.79
N THR A 166 -55.32 31.00 -26.31
CA THR A 166 -56.04 30.47 -27.46
C THR A 166 -57.55 30.33 -27.12
N GLN A 167 -57.83 29.80 -25.93
CA GLN A 167 -59.22 29.68 -25.46
C GLN A 167 -59.90 31.03 -25.28
N ALA A 168 -59.24 31.98 -24.65
CA ALA A 168 -59.76 33.33 -24.49
C ALA A 168 -60.05 34.06 -25.83
N MET A 169 -59.18 33.86 -26.84
CA MET A 169 -59.42 34.36 -28.19
C MET A 169 -60.65 33.73 -28.82
N LYS A 170 -60.85 32.43 -28.71
CA LYS A 170 -62.04 31.73 -29.23
C LYS A 170 -63.34 32.25 -28.57
N ASP A 171 -63.30 32.39 -27.26
CA ASP A 171 -64.44 32.88 -26.49
C ASP A 171 -64.82 34.35 -26.88
N MET A 172 -63.80 35.22 -27.11
CA MET A 172 -64.02 36.56 -27.65
C MET A 172 -64.58 36.57 -29.07
N GLU A 173 -64.09 35.71 -29.96
CA GLU A 173 -64.64 35.60 -31.31
C GLU A 173 -66.08 35.13 -31.29
N GLU A 174 -66.40 34.16 -30.42
CA GLU A 174 -67.77 33.67 -30.29
C GLU A 174 -68.72 34.74 -29.72
N SER A 175 -68.27 35.47 -28.75
CA SER A 175 -69.00 36.62 -28.20
C SER A 175 -69.24 37.71 -29.21
N ASN A 176 -68.22 38.08 -30.01
CA ASN A 176 -68.33 39.03 -31.10
C ASN A 176 -69.29 38.60 -32.22
N LYS A 177 -69.31 37.29 -32.55
CA LYS A 177 -70.27 36.75 -33.48
C LYS A 177 -71.71 36.81 -32.98
N LYS A 178 -71.90 36.59 -31.67
CA LYS A 178 -73.25 36.73 -31.07
C LYS A 178 -73.72 38.20 -31.06
N LEU A 179 -72.84 39.16 -30.79
CA LEU A 179 -73.15 40.60 -30.86
C LEU A 179 -73.45 41.11 -32.25
N LYS A 180 -72.89 40.57 -33.28
CA LYS A 180 -73.17 40.94 -34.69
C LYS A 180 -74.48 40.35 -35.23
N LYS A 181 -75.08 39.36 -34.56
CA LYS A 181 -76.36 38.76 -34.94
C LYS A 181 -77.56 39.29 -34.19
N ALA A 182 -77.36 40.07 -33.17
CA ALA A 182 -78.40 40.86 -32.42
C ALA A 182 -78.56 42.22 -33.05
#